data_94b39cc4d7c235ad44234aad74499862
#
_entry.id   94b39cc4d7c235ad44234aad74499862
#
_cell.length_a   1.000
_cell.length_b   1.000
_cell.length_c   1.000
_cell.angle_alpha   90.00
_cell.angle_beta   90.00
_cell.angle_gamma   90.00
#
_symmetry.space_group_name_H-M   'P 1'
#
loop_
_entity.id
_entity.type
_entity.pdbx_description
1 polymer ?
#
loop_
_entity_poly.entity_id
_entity_poly.type
_entity_poly.pdbx_seq_one_letter_code
_entity_poly.pdbx_strand_id
1 'polypeptide(L)'
;MGRIGLSVLLGFLIGLERQITGHPAGIRINVLISMGACLFLMFPLMSGSDEVYRIASYIVSGVGFLCSGVIFKEGGTVRGLNTAATLWCTAAIGVLSSSGSCLFAVAAAVILILSNLLFRPLAVKIKPITCGEETERTYRISVTCQENAETEIRALLINSNSCKTLYLSLIHI
;
A
#
# COMPACT_ATOMS: atom_id res chain seq x y z
N MET A 1 -1.21 29.22 1.49
CA MET A 1 -0.26 28.50 2.38
C MET A 1 -0.95 27.52 3.33
N GLY A 2 -2.02 27.89 4.02
CA GLY A 2 -2.73 26.99 4.94
C GLY A 2 -3.22 25.67 4.32
N ARG A 3 -3.69 25.69 3.07
CA ARG A 3 -4.17 24.48 2.35
C ARG A 3 -3.07 23.45 2.14
N ILE A 4 -1.86 23.89 1.79
CA ILE A 4 -0.69 23.01 1.63
C ILE A 4 -0.29 22.45 3.00
N GLY A 5 -0.22 23.31 4.03
CA GLY A 5 0.09 22.86 5.39
C GLY A 5 -0.90 21.82 5.90
N LEU A 6 -2.19 21.99 5.62
CA LEU A 6 -3.23 21.02 5.96
C LEU A 6 -3.01 19.68 5.24
N SER A 7 -2.74 19.70 3.92
CA SER A 7 -2.51 18.46 3.15
C SER A 7 -1.28 17.69 3.64
N VAL A 8 -0.20 18.41 3.98
CA VAL A 8 1.01 17.81 4.56
C VAL A 8 0.71 17.19 5.93
N LEU A 9 -0.01 17.90 6.80
CA LEU A 9 -0.37 17.41 8.13
C LEU A 9 -1.25 16.15 8.05
N LEU A 10 -2.27 16.15 7.21
CA LEU A 10 -3.15 15.00 7.04
C LEU A 10 -2.41 13.81 6.42
N GLY A 11 -1.58 14.04 5.39
CA GLY A 11 -0.72 13.02 4.82
C GLY A 11 0.27 12.44 5.84
N PHE A 12 0.81 13.29 6.74
CA PHE A 12 1.67 12.85 7.84
C PHE A 12 0.94 11.95 8.83
N LEU A 13 -0.27 12.34 9.26
CA LEU A 13 -1.06 11.54 10.21
C LEU A 13 -1.43 10.16 9.66
N ILE A 14 -1.86 10.10 8.39
CA ILE A 14 -2.15 8.85 7.70
C ILE A 14 -0.89 7.99 7.58
N GLY A 15 0.22 8.60 7.14
CA GLY A 15 1.50 7.90 6.99
C GLY A 15 2.08 7.42 8.32
N LEU A 16 1.85 8.15 9.42
CA LEU A 16 2.24 7.77 10.76
C LEU A 16 1.50 6.51 11.22
N GLU A 17 0.19 6.47 11.03
CA GLU A 17 -0.62 5.26 11.30
C GLU A 17 -0.06 4.06 10.53
N ARG A 18 0.21 4.22 9.23
CA ARG A 18 0.77 3.18 8.38
C ARG A 18 2.13 2.68 8.86
N GLN A 19 2.99 3.59 9.29
CA GLN A 19 4.34 3.27 9.78
C GLN A 19 4.31 2.54 11.11
N ILE A 20 3.48 2.99 12.07
CA ILE A 20 3.30 2.34 13.37
C ILE A 20 2.71 0.95 13.22
N THR A 21 1.79 0.76 12.28
CA THR A 21 1.15 -0.54 12.01
C THR A 21 1.98 -1.49 11.15
N GLY A 22 3.21 -1.09 10.77
CA GLY A 22 4.16 -1.93 10.02
C GLY A 22 3.77 -2.18 8.56
N HIS A 23 2.99 -1.26 7.95
CA HIS A 23 2.61 -1.37 6.56
C HIS A 23 3.60 -0.65 5.62
N PRO A 24 3.77 -1.11 4.38
CA PRO A 24 4.51 -0.36 3.37
C PRO A 24 3.79 0.97 3.07
N ALA A 25 4.51 1.93 2.50
CA ALA A 25 4.05 3.30 2.26
C ALA A 25 3.75 4.07 3.57
N GLY A 26 4.80 4.36 4.34
CA GLY A 26 4.75 5.15 5.57
C GLY A 26 4.62 6.66 5.34
N ILE A 27 5.13 7.46 6.28
CA ILE A 27 4.98 8.91 6.35
C ILE A 27 5.38 9.61 5.05
N ARG A 28 6.59 9.33 4.56
CA ARG A 28 7.16 10.03 3.39
C ARG A 28 6.27 9.95 2.15
N ILE A 29 5.77 8.77 1.84
CA ILE A 29 4.97 8.53 0.62
C ILE A 29 3.60 9.21 0.74
N ASN A 30 2.93 9.05 1.89
CA ASN A 30 1.61 9.65 2.11
C ASN A 30 1.66 11.19 2.10
N VAL A 31 2.69 11.80 2.71
CA VAL A 31 2.89 13.26 2.66
C VAL A 31 3.08 13.74 1.22
N LEU A 32 3.96 13.07 0.44
CA LEU A 32 4.24 13.47 -0.94
C LEU A 32 3.01 13.35 -1.83
N ILE A 33 2.22 12.29 -1.69
CA ILE A 33 1.00 12.08 -2.48
C ILE A 33 -0.07 13.12 -2.14
N SER A 34 -0.33 13.35 -0.85
CA SER A 34 -1.31 14.37 -0.41
C SER A 34 -0.90 15.76 -0.86
N MET A 35 0.36 16.14 -0.63
CA MET A 35 0.91 17.43 -1.03
C MET A 35 0.90 17.61 -2.55
N GLY A 36 1.33 16.59 -3.31
CA GLY A 36 1.34 16.63 -4.77
C GLY A 36 -0.06 16.81 -5.35
N ALA A 37 -1.04 16.06 -4.88
CA ALA A 37 -2.44 16.21 -5.30
C ALA A 37 -2.99 17.61 -4.96
N CYS A 38 -2.66 18.15 -3.79
CA CYS A 38 -3.02 19.50 -3.40
C CYS A 38 -2.41 20.56 -4.34
N LEU A 39 -1.12 20.45 -4.64
CA LEU A 39 -0.41 21.40 -5.50
C LEU A 39 -0.94 21.39 -6.94
N PHE A 40 -1.18 20.22 -7.52
CA PHE A 40 -1.72 20.09 -8.88
C PHE A 40 -3.08 20.77 -9.01
N LEU A 41 -3.96 20.65 -8.01
CA LEU A 41 -5.27 21.27 -8.07
C LEU A 41 -5.25 22.75 -7.66
N MET A 42 -4.29 23.18 -6.86
CA MET A 42 -4.13 24.61 -6.52
C MET A 42 -3.79 25.47 -7.73
N PHE A 43 -3.07 24.95 -8.73
CA PHE A 43 -2.68 25.70 -9.92
C PHE A 43 -3.89 26.23 -10.69
N PRO A 44 -4.87 25.41 -11.14
CA PRO A 44 -6.06 25.92 -11.84
C PRO A 44 -6.96 26.76 -10.92
N LEU A 45 -7.04 26.45 -9.62
CA LEU A 45 -7.81 27.27 -8.68
C LEU A 45 -7.26 28.70 -8.53
N MET A 46 -5.94 28.86 -8.58
CA MET A 46 -5.29 30.18 -8.52
C MET A 46 -5.40 30.96 -9.84
N SER A 47 -5.44 30.26 -10.97
CA SER A 47 -5.55 30.84 -12.30
C SER A 47 -6.99 31.21 -12.67
N GLY A 48 -7.99 30.89 -11.84
CA GLY A 48 -9.41 31.08 -12.14
C GLY A 48 -9.89 30.28 -13.35
N SER A 49 -9.24 29.14 -13.63
CA SER A 49 -9.56 28.30 -14.77
C SER A 49 -10.76 27.42 -14.47
N ASP A 50 -11.67 27.26 -15.45
CA ASP A 50 -12.80 26.33 -15.38
C ASP A 50 -12.37 24.85 -15.47
N GLU A 51 -11.08 24.60 -15.65
CA GLU A 51 -10.48 23.30 -15.85
C GLU A 51 -10.26 22.48 -14.55
N VAL A 52 -10.71 22.97 -13.42
CA VAL A 52 -10.48 22.38 -12.09
C VAL A 52 -10.94 20.92 -12.04
N TYR A 53 -12.14 20.61 -12.58
CA TYR A 53 -12.67 19.24 -12.59
C TYR A 53 -11.88 18.32 -13.50
N ARG A 54 -11.37 18.83 -14.63
CA ARG A 54 -10.55 18.05 -15.56
C ARG A 54 -9.22 17.67 -14.93
N ILE A 55 -8.58 18.61 -14.25
CA ILE A 55 -7.31 18.35 -13.55
C ILE A 55 -7.54 17.39 -12.37
N ALA A 56 -8.64 17.54 -11.63
CA ALA A 56 -8.99 16.59 -10.59
C ALA A 56 -9.13 15.16 -11.14
N SER A 57 -9.77 14.98 -12.29
CA SER A 57 -9.89 13.64 -12.92
C SER A 57 -8.55 13.07 -13.36
N TYR A 58 -7.62 13.89 -13.83
CA TYR A 58 -6.26 13.47 -14.16
C TYR A 58 -5.46 13.05 -12.92
N ILE A 59 -5.65 13.73 -11.78
CA ILE A 59 -5.05 13.31 -10.52
C ILE A 59 -5.53 11.91 -10.13
N VAL A 60 -6.85 11.66 -10.20
CA VAL A 60 -7.44 10.35 -9.89
C VAL A 60 -6.84 9.24 -10.77
N SER A 61 -6.74 9.50 -12.08
CA SER A 61 -6.14 8.56 -13.03
C SER A 61 -4.65 8.35 -12.78
N GLY A 62 -3.89 9.43 -12.59
CA GLY A 62 -2.45 9.38 -12.36
C GLY A 62 -2.05 8.66 -11.08
N VAL A 63 -2.81 8.86 -10.00
CA VAL A 63 -2.61 8.14 -8.74
C VAL A 63 -2.91 6.65 -8.91
N GLY A 64 -3.86 6.27 -9.78
CA GLY A 64 -4.12 4.87 -10.13
C GLY A 64 -2.88 4.17 -10.68
N PHE A 65 -2.09 4.84 -11.52
CA PHE A 65 -0.82 4.33 -12.03
C PHE A 65 0.20 4.11 -10.91
N LEU A 66 0.37 5.07 -10.00
CA LEU A 66 1.25 4.93 -8.84
C LEU A 66 0.81 3.76 -7.94
N CYS A 67 -0.50 3.61 -7.72
CA CYS A 67 -1.07 2.54 -6.93
C CYS A 67 -0.82 1.16 -7.55
N SER A 68 -0.85 1.06 -8.88
CA SER A 68 -0.55 -0.21 -9.57
C SER A 68 0.87 -0.70 -9.30
N GLY A 69 1.83 0.23 -9.17
CA GLY A 69 3.23 -0.09 -8.83
C GLY A 69 3.45 -0.64 -7.42
N VAL A 70 2.46 -0.51 -6.54
CA VAL A 70 2.52 -1.04 -5.16
C VAL A 70 1.87 -2.42 -5.03
N ILE A 71 1.13 -2.84 -6.05
CA ILE A 71 0.42 -4.13 -6.07
C ILE A 71 1.33 -5.18 -6.72
N PHE A 72 1.70 -6.19 -5.95
CA PHE A 72 2.53 -7.30 -6.42
C PHE A 72 1.76 -8.62 -6.33
N LYS A 73 1.91 -9.43 -7.39
CA LYS A 73 1.43 -10.80 -7.41
C LYS A 73 2.62 -11.73 -7.19
N GLU A 74 2.61 -12.46 -6.09
CA GLU A 74 3.62 -13.45 -5.75
C GLU A 74 2.96 -14.83 -5.59
N GLY A 75 3.21 -15.72 -6.54
CA GLY A 75 2.50 -16.98 -6.62
C GLY A 75 0.99 -16.78 -6.82
N GLY A 76 0.16 -17.38 -6.00
CA GLY A 76 -1.30 -17.21 -6.00
C GLY A 76 -1.82 -16.03 -5.16
N THR A 77 -0.94 -15.29 -4.47
CA THR A 77 -1.34 -14.24 -3.52
C THR A 77 -1.06 -12.86 -4.07
N VAL A 78 -2.04 -11.95 -3.95
CA VAL A 78 -1.89 -10.53 -4.31
C VAL A 78 -1.63 -9.72 -3.04
N ARG A 79 -0.52 -8.98 -3.02
CA ARG A 79 -0.14 -8.10 -1.91
C ARG A 79 -0.19 -6.63 -2.33
N GLY A 80 -0.35 -5.72 -1.38
CA GLY A 80 -0.32 -4.27 -1.61
C GLY A 80 -1.67 -3.63 -1.91
N LEU A 81 -2.78 -4.37 -2.07
CA LEU A 81 -4.11 -3.84 -2.37
C LEU A 81 -4.56 -2.78 -1.35
N ASN A 82 -4.45 -3.07 -0.04
CA ASN A 82 -4.83 -2.13 1.01
C ASN A 82 -3.93 -0.88 1.01
N THR A 83 -2.64 -1.05 0.70
CA THR A 83 -1.70 0.07 0.56
C THR A 83 -2.08 0.97 -0.62
N ALA A 84 -2.37 0.38 -1.78
CA ALA A 84 -2.81 1.11 -2.96
C ALA A 84 -4.10 1.89 -2.69
N ALA A 85 -5.11 1.27 -2.06
CA ALA A 85 -6.34 1.94 -1.67
C ALA A 85 -6.10 3.11 -0.70
N THR A 86 -5.23 2.94 0.30
CA THR A 86 -4.88 4.02 1.23
C THR A 86 -4.22 5.20 0.50
N LEU A 87 -3.26 4.95 -0.39
CA LEU A 87 -2.58 6.00 -1.18
C LEU A 87 -3.56 6.76 -2.08
N TRP A 88 -4.51 6.05 -2.69
CA TRP A 88 -5.56 6.64 -3.51
C TRP A 88 -6.46 7.58 -2.70
N CYS A 89 -6.90 7.15 -1.51
CA CYS A 89 -7.66 7.99 -0.57
C CYS A 89 -6.83 9.18 -0.07
N THR A 90 -5.53 9.01 0.18
CA THR A 90 -4.63 10.09 0.61
C THR A 90 -4.52 11.19 -0.46
N ALA A 91 -4.49 10.81 -1.74
CA ALA A 91 -4.53 11.78 -2.83
C ALA A 91 -5.86 12.56 -2.87
N ALA A 92 -6.99 11.88 -2.67
CA ALA A 92 -8.30 12.53 -2.58
C ALA A 92 -8.37 13.54 -1.43
N ILE A 93 -7.76 13.23 -0.28
CA ILE A 93 -7.64 14.16 0.85
C ILE A 93 -6.80 15.39 0.49
N GLY A 94 -5.72 15.21 -0.29
CA GLY A 94 -4.94 16.30 -0.85
C GLY A 94 -5.76 17.22 -1.76
N VAL A 95 -6.58 16.66 -2.64
CA VAL A 95 -7.53 17.37 -3.50
C VAL A 95 -8.55 18.17 -2.65
N LEU A 96 -9.16 17.56 -1.65
CA LEU A 96 -10.10 18.24 -0.74
C LEU A 96 -9.44 19.38 0.03
N SER A 97 -8.18 19.21 0.46
CA SER A 97 -7.42 20.26 1.13
C SER A 97 -7.20 21.48 0.22
N SER A 98 -6.99 21.27 -1.07
CA SER A 98 -6.76 22.34 -2.04
C SER A 98 -8.03 23.14 -2.35
N SER A 99 -9.21 22.50 -2.37
CA SER A 99 -10.50 23.15 -2.65
C SER A 99 -10.98 24.10 -1.53
N GLY A 100 -10.31 24.07 -0.37
CA GLY A 100 -10.70 24.85 0.81
C GLY A 100 -11.71 24.17 1.70
N SER A 101 -12.13 22.97 1.36
CA SER A 101 -13.07 22.15 2.14
C SER A 101 -12.36 21.45 3.30
N CYS A 102 -11.74 22.26 4.19
CA CYS A 102 -10.88 21.74 5.28
C CYS A 102 -11.62 20.73 6.18
N LEU A 103 -12.88 20.98 6.49
CA LEU A 103 -13.67 20.09 7.34
C LEU A 103 -13.83 18.70 6.69
N PHE A 104 -14.15 18.65 5.40
CA PHE A 104 -14.28 17.39 4.69
C PHE A 104 -12.94 16.66 4.55
N ALA A 105 -11.83 17.38 4.33
CA ALA A 105 -10.50 16.80 4.27
C ALA A 105 -10.10 16.13 5.61
N VAL A 106 -10.35 16.83 6.73
CA VAL A 106 -10.11 16.30 8.09
C VAL A 106 -11.00 15.09 8.38
N ALA A 107 -12.31 15.21 8.11
CA ALA A 107 -13.25 14.11 8.30
C ALA A 107 -12.85 12.85 7.50
N ALA A 108 -12.48 13.03 6.22
CA ALA A 108 -12.03 11.94 5.37
C ALA A 108 -10.75 11.27 5.91
N ALA A 109 -9.78 12.06 6.39
CA ALA A 109 -8.56 11.53 6.98
C ALA A 109 -8.83 10.73 8.27
N VAL A 110 -9.70 11.24 9.14
CA VAL A 110 -10.12 10.53 10.37
C VAL A 110 -10.82 9.23 10.04
N ILE A 111 -11.78 9.25 9.11
CA ILE A 111 -12.49 8.04 8.66
C ILE A 111 -11.52 7.02 8.07
N LEU A 112 -10.56 7.45 7.26
CA LEU A 112 -9.56 6.57 6.66
C LEU A 112 -8.70 5.89 7.73
N ILE A 113 -8.18 6.66 8.70
CA ILE A 113 -7.37 6.14 9.80
C ILE A 113 -8.20 5.16 10.66
N LEU A 114 -9.41 5.53 11.02
CA LEU A 114 -10.31 4.67 11.79
C LEU A 114 -10.63 3.38 11.03
N SER A 115 -10.90 3.45 9.73
CA SER A 115 -11.14 2.28 8.90
C SER A 115 -9.95 1.32 8.90
N ASN A 116 -8.74 1.85 8.72
CA ASN A 116 -7.52 1.04 8.74
C ASN A 116 -7.29 0.36 10.10
N LEU A 117 -7.61 1.06 11.21
CA LEU A 117 -7.42 0.53 12.56
C LEU A 117 -8.51 -0.48 12.94
N LEU A 118 -9.80 -0.17 12.65
CA LEU A 118 -10.94 -0.97 13.09
C LEU A 118 -11.15 -2.24 12.26
N PHE A 119 -11.01 -2.14 10.93
CA PHE A 119 -11.26 -3.31 10.07
C PHE A 119 -10.13 -4.34 10.09
N ARG A 120 -8.94 -3.96 10.53
CA ARG A 120 -7.82 -4.89 10.66
C ARG A 120 -8.09 -6.04 11.63
N PRO A 121 -8.46 -5.80 12.90
CA PRO A 121 -8.76 -6.89 13.83
C PRO A 121 -10.04 -7.66 13.44
N LEU A 122 -10.99 -6.97 12.80
CA LEU A 122 -12.22 -7.59 12.33
C LEU A 122 -11.94 -8.59 11.21
N ALA A 123 -11.11 -8.24 10.23
CA ALA A 123 -10.70 -9.12 9.14
C ALA A 123 -9.97 -10.38 9.63
N VAL A 124 -9.20 -10.27 10.72
CA VAL A 124 -8.52 -11.42 11.34
C VAL A 124 -9.52 -12.32 12.08
N LYS A 125 -10.56 -11.75 12.70
CA LYS A 125 -11.60 -12.52 13.42
C LYS A 125 -12.57 -13.23 12.48
N ILE A 126 -12.89 -12.62 11.34
CA ILE A 126 -13.70 -13.25 10.30
C ILE A 126 -12.75 -14.18 9.52
N LYS A 127 -12.44 -15.37 10.09
CA LYS A 127 -11.83 -16.44 9.30
C LYS A 127 -12.73 -16.66 8.08
N PRO A 128 -12.21 -16.71 6.87
CA PRO A 128 -13.03 -17.06 5.74
C PRO A 128 -13.60 -18.45 6.03
N ILE A 129 -14.94 -18.54 6.08
CA ILE A 129 -15.67 -19.82 5.95
C ILE A 129 -15.51 -20.22 4.49
N THR A 130 -14.30 -20.39 4.07
CA THR A 130 -14.01 -20.89 2.74
C THR A 130 -13.80 -22.37 2.91
N CYS A 131 -14.76 -23.11 2.39
CA CYS A 131 -14.71 -24.54 2.14
C CYS A 131 -13.31 -25.05 1.87
N GLY A 132 -13.03 -26.18 2.47
CA GLY A 132 -11.89 -27.06 2.31
C GLY A 132 -11.41 -27.30 0.89
N GLU A 133 -10.75 -26.33 0.32
CA GLU A 133 -9.66 -26.61 -0.60
C GLU A 133 -8.39 -26.44 0.22
N GLU A 134 -7.71 -27.53 0.49
CA GLU A 134 -6.31 -27.53 0.91
C GLU A 134 -5.53 -26.78 -0.17
N THR A 135 -5.51 -25.45 -0.07
CA THR A 135 -4.68 -24.64 -0.93
C THR A 135 -3.23 -25.00 -0.57
N GLU A 136 -2.59 -25.78 -1.42
CA GLU A 136 -1.17 -26.07 -1.31
C GLU A 136 -0.43 -24.73 -1.17
N ARG A 137 0.03 -24.44 0.04
CA ARG A 137 0.78 -23.22 0.32
C ARG A 137 2.20 -23.44 -0.17
N THR A 138 2.55 -22.80 -1.25
CA THR A 138 3.93 -22.76 -1.74
C THR A 138 4.74 -21.79 -0.89
N TYR A 139 5.74 -22.29 -0.21
CA TYR A 139 6.69 -21.49 0.55
C TYR A 139 7.99 -21.39 -0.25
N ARG A 140 8.50 -20.17 -0.41
CA ARG A 140 9.85 -19.95 -0.94
C ARG A 140 10.81 -19.80 0.24
N ILE A 141 11.69 -20.77 0.43
CA ILE A 141 12.74 -20.74 1.44
C ILE A 141 14.03 -20.37 0.71
N SER A 142 14.64 -19.24 1.06
CA SER A 142 15.96 -18.84 0.55
C SER A 142 16.99 -19.18 1.62
N VAL A 143 17.90 -20.07 1.29
CA VAL A 143 19.03 -20.45 2.16
C VAL A 143 20.30 -19.95 1.51
N THR A 144 21.04 -19.09 2.22
CA THR A 144 22.37 -18.65 1.80
C THR A 144 23.40 -19.48 2.55
N CYS A 145 24.21 -20.23 1.83
CA CYS A 145 25.25 -21.07 2.41
C CYS A 145 26.56 -20.93 1.64
N GLN A 146 27.67 -21.33 2.29
CA GLN A 146 28.95 -21.46 1.60
C GLN A 146 28.92 -22.67 0.66
N GLU A 147 29.67 -22.60 -0.43
CA GLU A 147 29.72 -23.62 -1.49
C GLU A 147 29.97 -25.05 -0.96
N ASN A 148 30.79 -25.18 0.08
CA ASN A 148 31.11 -26.47 0.71
C ASN A 148 29.96 -27.12 1.49
N ALA A 149 28.94 -26.33 1.89
CA ALA A 149 27.79 -26.81 2.67
C ALA A 149 26.53 -27.08 1.81
N GLU A 150 26.58 -26.75 0.51
CA GLU A 150 25.43 -26.87 -0.40
C GLU A 150 24.91 -28.31 -0.46
N THR A 151 25.79 -29.28 -0.63
CA THR A 151 25.45 -30.70 -0.80
C THR A 151 24.75 -31.27 0.44
N GLU A 152 25.19 -30.86 1.60
CA GLU A 152 24.67 -31.32 2.89
C GLU A 152 23.30 -30.72 3.17
N ILE A 153 23.13 -29.43 2.93
CA ILE A 153 21.86 -28.70 3.07
C ILE A 153 20.82 -29.21 2.08
N ARG A 154 21.23 -29.49 0.85
CA ARG A 154 20.38 -30.08 -0.19
C ARG A 154 19.87 -31.48 0.21
N ALA A 155 20.75 -32.32 0.75
CA ALA A 155 20.39 -33.63 1.25
C ALA A 155 19.40 -33.56 2.42
N LEU A 156 19.59 -32.63 3.35
CA LEU A 156 18.69 -32.38 4.46
C LEU A 156 17.30 -31.89 4.02
N LEU A 157 17.23 -31.00 3.02
CA LEU A 157 15.98 -30.49 2.49
C LEU A 157 15.19 -31.57 1.74
N ILE A 158 15.85 -32.43 0.97
CA ILE A 158 15.22 -33.54 0.23
C ILE A 158 14.74 -34.63 1.19
N ASN A 159 15.49 -34.91 2.27
CA ASN A 159 15.15 -35.94 3.24
C ASN A 159 14.12 -35.45 4.28
N SER A 160 13.82 -34.17 4.34
CA SER A 160 12.74 -33.65 5.18
C SER A 160 11.39 -33.99 4.55
N ASN A 161 10.72 -34.99 5.12
CA ASN A 161 9.42 -35.54 4.69
C ASN A 161 8.25 -34.55 4.82
N SER A 162 8.54 -33.24 5.02
CA SER A 162 7.56 -32.18 5.26
C SER A 162 7.03 -31.50 4.00
N CYS A 163 7.62 -31.73 2.82
CA CYS A 163 7.22 -31.09 1.58
C CYS A 163 6.78 -32.12 0.53
N LYS A 164 5.57 -31.98 0.01
CA LYS A 164 5.04 -32.85 -1.07
C LYS A 164 5.78 -32.66 -2.41
N THR A 165 6.23 -31.44 -2.69
CA THR A 165 7.01 -31.12 -3.91
C THR A 165 8.04 -30.06 -3.58
N LEU A 166 9.31 -30.29 -3.92
CA LEU A 166 10.42 -29.38 -3.71
C LEU A 166 11.00 -28.96 -5.06
N TYR A 167 10.88 -27.67 -5.40
CA TYR A 167 11.53 -27.08 -6.57
C TYR A 167 12.80 -26.37 -6.09
N LEU A 168 13.97 -26.90 -6.44
CA LEU A 168 15.26 -26.30 -6.12
C LEU A 168 15.72 -25.43 -7.29
N SER A 169 15.86 -24.14 -7.06
CA SER A 169 16.48 -23.21 -8.01
C SER A 169 17.78 -22.68 -7.40
N LEU A 170 18.91 -22.92 -8.08
CA LEU A 170 20.22 -22.41 -7.72
C LEU A 170 20.42 -21.05 -8.38
N ILE A 171 20.76 -20.05 -7.57
CA ILE A 171 21.25 -18.75 -8.05
C ILE A 171 22.67 -18.62 -7.48
N HIS A 172 23.67 -18.75 -8.34
CA HIS A 172 25.05 -18.39 -8.00
C HIS A 172 25.16 -16.86 -8.01
N ILE A 173 25.58 -16.28 -6.89
CA ILE A 173 25.93 -14.86 -6.75
C ILE A 173 27.44 -14.76 -6.72
#